data_96910e90a82f68cf87991d7e997999fa
#
_entry.id   96910e90a82f68cf87991d7e997999fa
#
_cell.length_a   1.000
_cell.length_b   1.000
_cell.length_c   1.000
_cell.angle_alpha   90.00
_cell.angle_beta   90.00
_cell.angle_gamma   90.00
#
_symmetry.space_group_name_H-M   'P 1'
#
loop_
_entity.id
_entity.type
_entity.pdbx_description
1 polymer ?
#
loop_
_entity_poly.entity_id
_entity_poly.type
_entity_poly.pdbx_seq_one_letter_code
_entity_poly.pdbx_strand_id
1 'polypeptide(L)'
;MTDSNLDIWLTIPTGTRRQYLADIIKESQISPEKIVIVHTVESEPIEGVNNIWDLDPVNIHRWWNRGIDVARTFGADYIAVLNDDVVLKNNPINKIAYGMNKLKATLGYPLPYAGHIPGYCWVLDIKSNIRADETFRWWYGDDDIRLKAKELGEVVYIPAEVEHLHGNHLTSTNEDLMKLTIADKEYFDKKWNL
;
A
#
# COMPACT_ATOMS: atom_id res chain seq x y z
N MET A 1 10.05 -26.73 -10.98
CA MET A 1 9.48 -26.26 -9.71
C MET A 1 8.15 -25.66 -10.06
N THR A 2 7.06 -26.28 -9.61
CA THR A 2 5.71 -25.75 -9.82
C THR A 2 5.65 -24.40 -9.15
N ASP A 3 5.37 -23.32 -9.93
CA ASP A 3 5.05 -22.02 -9.35
C ASP A 3 3.89 -22.25 -8.37
N SER A 4 4.21 -22.22 -7.07
CA SER A 4 3.18 -22.28 -6.04
C SER A 4 2.27 -21.08 -6.27
N ASN A 5 0.98 -21.33 -6.40
CA ASN A 5 -0.01 -20.27 -6.58
C ASN A 5 0.01 -19.42 -5.32
N LEU A 6 0.66 -18.24 -5.37
CA LEU A 6 0.76 -17.34 -4.25
C LEU A 6 -0.62 -16.76 -3.91
N ASP A 7 -0.94 -16.69 -2.63
CA ASP A 7 -2.13 -16.01 -2.16
C ASP A 7 -1.84 -14.51 -1.98
N ILE A 8 -2.20 -13.73 -3.02
CA ILE A 8 -1.91 -12.31 -3.10
C ILE A 8 -3.20 -11.52 -2.89
N TRP A 9 -3.19 -10.61 -1.95
CA TRP A 9 -4.26 -9.68 -1.64
C TRP A 9 -3.91 -8.26 -2.07
N LEU A 10 -4.93 -7.41 -2.18
CA LEU A 10 -4.80 -6.00 -2.55
C LEU A 10 -5.63 -5.14 -1.61
N THR A 11 -5.08 -4.02 -1.13
CA THR A 11 -5.85 -2.99 -0.42
C THR A 11 -5.71 -1.63 -1.08
N ILE A 12 -6.82 -0.90 -1.14
CA ILE A 12 -6.92 0.42 -1.75
C ILE A 12 -7.73 1.33 -0.83
N PRO A 13 -7.10 2.21 -0.06
CA PRO A 13 -7.80 3.32 0.57
C PRO A 13 -8.36 4.27 -0.50
N THR A 14 -9.62 4.66 -0.39
CA THR A 14 -10.27 5.54 -1.37
C THR A 14 -11.18 6.56 -0.71
N GLY A 15 -11.16 7.77 -1.23
CA GLY A 15 -12.03 8.87 -0.86
C GLY A 15 -12.87 9.31 -2.03
N THR A 16 -12.54 10.46 -2.60
CA THR A 16 -13.30 11.09 -3.70
C THR A 16 -12.88 10.64 -5.11
N ARG A 17 -11.79 9.87 -5.26
CA ARG A 17 -11.21 9.47 -6.56
C ARG A 17 -11.68 8.10 -7.06
N ARG A 18 -12.90 7.72 -6.75
CA ARG A 18 -13.46 6.39 -7.04
C ARG A 18 -13.57 6.04 -8.52
N GLN A 19 -13.48 7.02 -9.42
CA GLN A 19 -13.56 6.81 -10.86
C GLN A 19 -12.47 5.90 -11.44
N TYR A 20 -11.34 5.74 -10.74
CA TYR A 20 -10.23 4.87 -11.19
C TYR A 20 -10.34 3.43 -10.66
N LEU A 21 -11.19 3.17 -9.65
CA LEU A 21 -11.22 1.87 -8.96
C LEU A 21 -11.58 0.71 -9.89
N ALA A 22 -12.52 0.89 -10.79
CA ALA A 22 -12.92 -0.18 -11.71
C ALA A 22 -11.76 -0.65 -12.59
N ASP A 23 -10.96 0.29 -13.10
CA ASP A 23 -9.78 -0.02 -13.89
C ASP A 23 -8.66 -0.64 -13.03
N ILE A 24 -8.42 -0.11 -11.84
CA ILE A 24 -7.42 -0.67 -10.91
C ILE A 24 -7.78 -2.12 -10.53
N ILE A 25 -9.04 -2.38 -10.15
CA ILE A 25 -9.53 -3.72 -9.81
C ILE A 25 -9.30 -4.67 -10.98
N LYS A 26 -9.74 -4.30 -12.17
CA LYS A 26 -9.60 -5.12 -13.38
C LYS A 26 -8.14 -5.38 -13.75
N GLU A 27 -7.31 -4.34 -13.80
CA GLU A 27 -5.92 -4.43 -14.27
C GLU A 27 -4.97 -5.00 -13.20
N SER A 28 -5.38 -5.04 -11.92
CA SER A 28 -4.63 -5.71 -10.86
C SER A 28 -4.52 -7.22 -11.08
N GLN A 29 -5.51 -7.81 -11.78
CA GLN A 29 -5.65 -9.26 -11.98
C GLN A 29 -5.69 -10.05 -10.66
N ILE A 30 -6.06 -9.40 -9.57
CA ILE A 30 -6.34 -10.04 -8.28
C ILE A 30 -7.83 -10.40 -8.25
N SER A 31 -8.16 -11.59 -7.76
CA SER A 31 -9.55 -12.02 -7.60
C SER A 31 -10.31 -11.04 -6.70
N PRO A 32 -11.52 -10.59 -7.08
CA PRO A 32 -12.22 -9.53 -6.36
C PRO A 32 -12.41 -9.82 -4.86
N GLU A 33 -12.64 -11.07 -4.48
CA GLU A 33 -12.78 -11.51 -3.08
C GLU A 33 -11.48 -11.34 -2.25
N LYS A 34 -10.34 -11.06 -2.91
CA LYS A 34 -9.04 -10.77 -2.28
C LYS A 34 -8.67 -9.29 -2.34
N ILE A 35 -9.61 -8.44 -2.76
CA ILE A 35 -9.44 -7.00 -2.79
C ILE A 35 -10.19 -6.37 -1.62
N VAL A 36 -9.53 -5.48 -0.90
CA VAL A 36 -10.10 -4.71 0.21
C VAL A 36 -10.13 -3.24 -0.17
N ILE A 37 -11.31 -2.66 -0.28
CA ILE A 37 -11.49 -1.23 -0.46
C ILE A 37 -11.77 -0.61 0.92
N VAL A 38 -10.93 0.34 1.32
CA VAL A 38 -11.11 1.10 2.55
C VAL A 38 -11.68 2.47 2.20
N HIS A 39 -12.99 2.63 2.43
CA HIS A 39 -13.71 3.88 2.18
C HIS A 39 -13.40 4.90 3.28
N THR A 40 -12.83 6.02 2.92
CA THR A 40 -12.44 7.09 3.85
C THR A 40 -13.47 8.23 3.90
N VAL A 41 -14.52 8.09 3.11
CA VAL A 41 -15.73 8.94 3.10
C VAL A 41 -16.97 8.06 2.97
N GLU A 42 -18.13 8.58 3.37
CA GLU A 42 -19.40 7.90 3.12
C GLU A 42 -19.59 7.68 1.61
N SER A 43 -19.86 6.46 1.22
CA SER A 43 -19.98 6.08 -0.19
C SER A 43 -20.62 4.70 -0.33
N GLU A 44 -21.20 4.43 -1.50
CA GLU A 44 -21.72 3.11 -1.84
C GLU A 44 -20.61 2.06 -1.89
N PRO A 45 -20.89 0.80 -1.50
CA PRO A 45 -19.92 -0.28 -1.63
C PRO A 45 -19.54 -0.52 -3.11
N ILE A 46 -18.36 -1.08 -3.31
CA ILE A 46 -17.96 -1.65 -4.61
C ILE A 46 -18.38 -3.11 -4.62
N GLU A 47 -19.13 -3.50 -5.63
CA GLU A 47 -19.64 -4.86 -5.75
C GLU A 47 -18.52 -5.88 -5.97
N GLY A 48 -18.64 -7.04 -5.35
CA GLY A 48 -17.75 -8.19 -5.52
C GLY A 48 -16.43 -8.13 -4.73
N VAL A 49 -16.12 -7.03 -4.03
CA VAL A 49 -14.91 -6.88 -3.22
C VAL A 49 -15.24 -6.75 -1.72
N ASN A 50 -14.23 -6.82 -0.87
CA ASN A 50 -14.39 -6.54 0.55
C ASN A 50 -14.41 -5.03 0.78
N ASN A 51 -15.46 -4.51 1.41
CA ASN A 51 -15.62 -3.10 1.69
C ASN A 51 -15.50 -2.83 3.19
N ILE A 52 -14.69 -1.86 3.58
CA ILE A 52 -14.51 -1.38 4.95
C ILE A 52 -14.68 0.13 4.95
N TRP A 53 -15.45 0.67 5.89
CA TRP A 53 -15.54 2.13 6.11
C TRP A 53 -14.70 2.51 7.32
N ASP A 54 -13.82 3.47 7.12
CA ASP A 54 -13.02 4.11 8.17
C ASP A 54 -13.16 5.62 8.01
N LEU A 55 -14.21 6.16 8.65
CA LEU A 55 -14.61 7.57 8.57
C LEU A 55 -13.98 8.44 9.66
N ASP A 56 -13.10 7.87 10.47
CA ASP A 56 -12.33 8.59 11.47
C ASP A 56 -11.37 9.61 10.82
N PRO A 57 -10.84 10.59 11.58
CA PRO A 57 -9.91 11.57 11.06
C PRO A 57 -8.76 10.96 10.24
N VAL A 58 -8.30 11.70 9.23
CA VAL A 58 -7.26 11.31 8.27
C VAL A 58 -6.11 10.55 8.94
N ASN A 59 -5.90 9.33 8.48
CA ASN A 59 -4.74 8.50 8.83
C ASN A 59 -4.55 7.41 7.78
N ILE A 60 -3.70 7.67 6.78
CA ILE A 60 -3.46 6.73 5.67
C ILE A 60 -2.86 5.40 6.17
N HIS A 61 -2.07 5.44 7.23
CA HIS A 61 -1.40 4.27 7.80
C HIS A 61 -2.39 3.34 8.51
N ARG A 62 -3.42 3.90 9.16
CA ARG A 62 -4.54 3.13 9.70
C ARG A 62 -5.35 2.48 8.58
N TRP A 63 -5.59 3.19 7.48
CA TRP A 63 -6.29 2.64 6.34
C TRP A 63 -5.52 1.48 5.71
N TRP A 64 -4.20 1.57 5.58
CA TRP A 64 -3.36 0.44 5.14
C TRP A 64 -3.49 -0.76 6.08
N ASN A 65 -3.43 -0.53 7.40
CA ASN A 65 -3.56 -1.57 8.39
C ASN A 65 -4.91 -2.29 8.32
N ARG A 66 -6.02 -1.61 8.00
CA ARG A 66 -7.32 -2.26 7.78
C ARG A 66 -7.23 -3.36 6.72
N GLY A 67 -6.63 -3.07 5.59
CA GLY A 67 -6.44 -4.07 4.52
C GLY A 67 -5.43 -5.16 4.91
N ILE A 68 -4.31 -4.79 5.52
CA ILE A 68 -3.29 -5.73 6.00
C ILE A 68 -3.88 -6.74 6.99
N ASP A 69 -4.73 -6.29 7.91
CA ASP A 69 -5.35 -7.15 8.91
C ASP A 69 -6.36 -8.13 8.29
N VAL A 70 -7.13 -7.69 7.29
CA VAL A 70 -8.00 -8.59 6.54
C VAL A 70 -7.18 -9.67 5.83
N ALA A 71 -6.19 -9.29 5.05
CA ALA A 71 -5.34 -10.23 4.32
C ALA A 71 -4.66 -11.23 5.28
N ARG A 72 -4.18 -10.75 6.43
CA ARG A 72 -3.59 -11.59 7.48
C ARG A 72 -4.61 -12.59 8.05
N THR A 73 -5.83 -12.15 8.31
CA THR A 73 -6.90 -13.00 8.85
C THR A 73 -7.23 -14.16 7.91
N PHE A 74 -7.15 -13.93 6.62
CA PHE A 74 -7.39 -14.96 5.59
C PHE A 74 -6.13 -15.76 5.22
N GLY A 75 -4.99 -15.50 5.85
CA GLY A 75 -3.76 -16.28 5.66
C GLY A 75 -3.04 -16.00 4.34
N ALA A 76 -3.17 -14.79 3.80
CA ALA A 76 -2.47 -14.36 2.60
C ALA A 76 -0.95 -14.58 2.70
N ASP A 77 -0.29 -14.83 1.56
CA ASP A 77 1.17 -14.79 1.48
C ASP A 77 1.67 -13.35 1.36
N TYR A 78 1.04 -12.56 0.51
CA TYR A 78 1.41 -11.17 0.23
C TYR A 78 0.20 -10.24 0.21
N ILE A 79 0.42 -8.99 0.57
CA ILE A 79 -0.54 -7.91 0.33
C ILE A 79 0.11 -6.76 -0.44
N ALA A 80 -0.55 -6.32 -1.50
CA ALA A 80 -0.24 -5.07 -2.18
C ALA A 80 -1.04 -3.93 -1.56
N VAL A 81 -0.40 -2.79 -1.40
CA VAL A 81 -1.03 -1.54 -1.00
C VAL A 81 -0.92 -0.56 -2.17
N LEU A 82 -2.05 -0.03 -2.61
CA LEU A 82 -2.13 0.93 -3.71
C LEU A 82 -2.88 2.19 -3.29
N ASN A 83 -2.52 3.32 -3.89
CA ASN A 83 -3.40 4.48 -3.92
C ASN A 83 -4.53 4.29 -4.94
N ASP A 84 -5.59 5.09 -4.82
CA ASP A 84 -6.76 5.09 -5.71
C ASP A 84 -6.57 5.90 -7.01
N ASP A 85 -5.35 6.40 -7.29
CA ASP A 85 -4.99 7.19 -8.46
C ASP A 85 -3.76 6.64 -9.20
N VAL A 86 -3.71 5.32 -9.35
CA VAL A 86 -2.67 4.64 -10.11
C VAL A 86 -3.21 3.99 -11.38
N VAL A 87 -2.35 3.86 -12.38
CA VAL A 87 -2.59 3.05 -13.58
C VAL A 87 -1.68 1.83 -13.54
N LEU A 88 -2.27 0.65 -13.65
CA LEU A 88 -1.58 -0.62 -13.67
C LEU A 88 -1.44 -1.14 -15.09
N LYS A 89 -0.27 -1.67 -15.47
CA LYS A 89 -0.03 -2.27 -16.78
C LYS A 89 0.74 -3.59 -16.63
N ASN A 90 0.39 -4.57 -17.44
CA ASN A 90 1.14 -5.83 -17.52
C ASN A 90 1.25 -6.61 -16.20
N ASN A 91 0.14 -6.66 -15.43
CA ASN A 91 0.03 -7.42 -14.18
C ASN A 91 1.14 -7.10 -13.16
N PRO A 92 1.31 -5.84 -12.73
CA PRO A 92 2.46 -5.42 -11.95
C PRO A 92 2.47 -6.02 -10.54
N ILE A 93 1.31 -6.22 -9.92
CA ILE A 93 1.19 -6.71 -8.54
C ILE A 93 1.72 -8.14 -8.43
N ASN A 94 1.24 -9.03 -9.30
CA ASN A 94 1.73 -10.41 -9.33
C ASN A 94 3.23 -10.45 -9.65
N LYS A 95 3.70 -9.62 -10.59
CA LYS A 95 5.12 -9.53 -10.95
C LYS A 95 6.00 -9.17 -9.75
N ILE A 96 5.57 -8.20 -8.93
CA ILE A 96 6.28 -7.81 -7.70
C ILE A 96 6.25 -8.97 -6.70
N ALA A 97 5.09 -9.55 -6.39
CA ALA A 97 4.94 -10.61 -5.41
C ALA A 97 5.75 -11.87 -5.79
N TYR A 98 5.69 -12.32 -7.05
CA TYR A 98 6.51 -13.45 -7.52
C TYR A 98 8.01 -13.15 -7.48
N GLY A 99 8.43 -11.91 -7.82
CA GLY A 99 9.81 -11.47 -7.66
C GLY A 99 10.29 -11.51 -6.22
N MET A 100 9.47 -11.02 -5.29
CA MET A 100 9.72 -11.08 -3.85
C MET A 100 9.85 -12.53 -3.35
N ASN A 101 8.92 -13.41 -3.76
CA ASN A 101 8.94 -14.82 -3.37
C ASN A 101 10.23 -15.51 -3.82
N LYS A 102 10.67 -15.24 -5.04
CA LYS A 102 11.92 -15.77 -5.60
C LYS A 102 13.15 -15.29 -4.83
N LEU A 103 13.15 -14.02 -4.40
CA LEU A 103 14.23 -13.38 -3.68
C LEU A 103 14.11 -13.56 -2.16
N LYS A 104 13.01 -14.12 -1.65
CA LYS A 104 12.64 -14.21 -0.22
C LYS A 104 12.63 -12.84 0.46
N ALA A 105 12.13 -11.84 -0.27
CA ALA A 105 12.11 -10.47 0.20
C ALA A 105 10.90 -10.17 1.09
N THR A 106 11.10 -9.31 2.07
CA THR A 106 10.08 -8.85 3.02
C THR A 106 9.18 -7.78 2.42
N LEU A 107 9.75 -6.90 1.57
CA LEU A 107 9.05 -5.78 0.94
C LEU A 107 9.51 -5.62 -0.50
N GLY A 108 8.57 -5.37 -1.41
CA GLY A 108 8.84 -5.10 -2.83
C GLY A 108 8.12 -3.87 -3.35
N TYR A 109 8.71 -3.19 -4.34
CA TYR A 109 8.14 -1.98 -4.94
C TYR A 109 8.53 -1.85 -6.42
N PRO A 110 7.72 -1.11 -7.24
CA PRO A 110 7.83 -1.16 -8.71
C PRO A 110 8.87 -0.24 -9.33
N LEU A 111 9.36 0.78 -8.62
CA LEU A 111 10.25 1.81 -9.17
C LEU A 111 11.45 2.07 -8.26
N PRO A 112 12.64 2.32 -8.83
CA PRO A 112 13.82 2.65 -8.05
C PRO A 112 13.70 4.08 -7.50
N TYR A 113 13.53 4.20 -6.19
CA TYR A 113 13.64 5.48 -5.47
C TYR A 113 14.89 5.48 -4.62
N ALA A 114 15.68 6.54 -4.69
CA ALA A 114 16.90 6.68 -3.89
C ALA A 114 16.54 6.80 -2.40
N GLY A 115 16.64 5.70 -1.67
CA GLY A 115 16.42 5.68 -0.22
C GLY A 115 14.98 5.62 0.26
N HIS A 116 13.99 5.61 -0.63
CA HIS A 116 12.57 5.59 -0.33
C HIS A 116 11.85 4.45 -1.07
N ILE A 117 10.60 4.18 -0.72
CA ILE A 117 9.69 3.39 -1.55
C ILE A 117 8.55 4.30 -2.04
N PRO A 118 7.92 3.99 -3.17
CA PRO A 118 6.77 4.78 -3.62
C PRO A 118 5.55 4.46 -2.74
N GLY A 119 5.11 5.43 -1.94
CA GLY A 119 3.96 5.27 -1.04
C GLY A 119 2.66 4.87 -1.74
N TYR A 120 2.58 5.08 -3.07
CA TYR A 120 1.40 4.75 -3.87
C TYR A 120 1.35 3.28 -4.35
N CYS A 121 2.44 2.51 -4.25
CA CYS A 121 2.47 1.09 -4.62
C CYS A 121 3.63 0.35 -3.97
N TRP A 122 3.31 -0.62 -3.15
CA TRP A 122 4.27 -1.56 -2.56
C TRP A 122 3.59 -2.87 -2.19
N VAL A 123 4.38 -3.94 -2.04
CA VAL A 123 3.92 -5.28 -1.67
C VAL A 123 4.68 -5.75 -0.45
N LEU A 124 3.97 -6.33 0.53
CA LEU A 124 4.50 -6.81 1.80
C LEU A 124 4.30 -8.32 1.94
N ASP A 125 5.30 -9.02 2.43
CA ASP A 125 5.17 -10.38 2.94
C ASP A 125 4.39 -10.34 4.26
N ILE A 126 3.22 -10.97 4.30
CA ILE A 126 2.34 -11.01 5.49
C ILE A 126 3.02 -11.69 6.68
N LYS A 127 3.88 -12.67 6.44
CA LYS A 127 4.63 -13.41 7.47
C LYS A 127 5.61 -12.53 8.23
N SER A 128 6.03 -11.39 7.66
CA SER A 128 6.88 -10.41 8.35
C SER A 128 6.21 -9.79 9.57
N ASN A 129 4.90 -9.87 9.67
CA ASN A 129 4.08 -9.26 10.71
C ASN A 129 4.24 -7.72 10.86
N ILE A 130 4.75 -7.05 9.83
CA ILE A 130 4.87 -5.59 9.81
C ILE A 130 3.49 -4.96 9.74
N ARG A 131 3.33 -3.86 10.48
CA ARG A 131 2.19 -2.94 10.42
C ARG A 131 2.70 -1.52 10.26
N ALA A 132 1.92 -0.70 9.56
CA ALA A 132 2.13 0.75 9.55
C ALA A 132 1.96 1.32 10.96
N ASP A 133 2.82 2.26 11.34
CA ASP A 133 2.71 2.97 12.61
C ASP A 133 1.65 4.08 12.48
N GLU A 134 0.53 3.91 13.17
CA GLU A 134 -0.61 4.84 13.11
C GLU A 134 -0.37 6.18 13.84
N THR A 135 0.79 6.35 14.47
CA THR A 135 1.27 7.65 14.96
C THR A 135 1.52 8.61 13.80
N PHE A 136 2.05 8.11 12.69
CA PHE A 136 2.04 8.82 11.42
C PHE A 136 0.60 8.98 10.90
N ARG A 137 0.31 10.12 10.30
CA ARG A 137 -1.04 10.43 9.83
C ARG A 137 -1.14 10.47 8.31
N TRP A 138 -0.10 11.00 7.64
CA TRP A 138 -0.16 11.28 6.21
C TRP A 138 1.12 10.90 5.44
N TRP A 139 2.31 11.17 5.97
CA TRP A 139 3.61 10.92 5.33
C TRP A 139 4.51 10.01 6.18
N TYR A 140 5.64 9.58 5.60
CA TYR A 140 6.71 8.80 6.24
C TYR A 140 6.37 7.38 6.71
N GLY A 141 5.11 6.95 6.63
CA GLY A 141 4.76 5.59 7.04
C GLY A 141 5.25 4.52 6.08
N ASP A 142 5.36 4.83 4.80
CA ASP A 142 6.00 4.00 3.78
C ASP A 142 7.50 3.85 4.03
N ASP A 143 8.19 4.94 4.39
CA ASP A 143 9.59 4.91 4.81
C ASP A 143 9.79 4.14 6.12
N ASP A 144 8.89 4.29 7.08
CA ASP A 144 8.89 3.53 8.34
C ASP A 144 8.73 2.01 8.07
N ILE A 145 7.78 1.63 7.21
CA ILE A 145 7.60 0.24 6.78
C ILE A 145 8.87 -0.28 6.10
N ARG A 146 9.49 0.51 5.24
CA ARG A 146 10.74 0.15 4.55
C ARG A 146 11.87 -0.10 5.55
N LEU A 147 12.04 0.75 6.55
CA LEU A 147 13.09 0.58 7.56
C LEU A 147 12.83 -0.65 8.43
N LYS A 148 11.58 -0.86 8.89
CA LYS A 148 11.18 -2.09 9.59
C LYS A 148 11.42 -3.34 8.75
N ALA A 149 11.10 -3.30 7.46
CA ALA A 149 11.31 -4.43 6.57
C ALA A 149 12.80 -4.78 6.40
N LYS A 150 13.68 -3.77 6.35
CA LYS A 150 15.14 -3.96 6.30
C LYS A 150 15.71 -4.60 7.56
N GLU A 151 15.09 -4.41 8.72
CA GLU A 151 15.50 -5.07 9.96
C GLU A 151 15.16 -6.57 9.96
N LEU A 152 14.13 -6.97 9.18
CA LEU A 152 13.63 -8.34 9.12
C LEU A 152 14.10 -9.14 7.90
N GLY A 153 14.55 -8.46 6.84
CA GLY A 153 14.98 -9.11 5.61
C GLY A 153 15.20 -8.14 4.44
N GLU A 154 15.10 -8.67 3.24
CA GLU A 154 15.39 -7.91 2.02
C GLU A 154 14.24 -6.98 1.60
N VAL A 155 14.61 -5.78 1.20
CA VAL A 155 13.72 -4.81 0.54
C VAL A 155 14.16 -4.67 -0.92
N VAL A 156 13.29 -5.03 -1.86
CA VAL A 156 13.68 -5.23 -3.25
C VAL A 156 12.91 -4.33 -4.21
N TYR A 157 13.62 -3.85 -5.21
CA TYR A 157 13.06 -3.24 -6.39
C TYR A 157 12.76 -4.32 -7.43
N ILE A 158 11.51 -4.41 -7.88
CA ILE A 158 11.08 -5.30 -8.95
C ILE A 158 10.47 -4.44 -10.06
N PRO A 159 11.11 -4.34 -11.25
CA PRO A 159 10.60 -3.53 -12.34
C PRO A 159 9.16 -3.92 -12.71
N ALA A 160 8.22 -3.02 -12.52
CA ALA A 160 6.81 -3.21 -12.83
C ALA A 160 6.17 -1.88 -13.26
N GLU A 161 5.17 -1.93 -14.13
CA GLU A 161 4.57 -0.75 -14.74
C GLU A 161 3.40 -0.27 -13.90
N VAL A 162 3.68 0.68 -13.00
CA VAL A 162 2.69 1.40 -12.19
C VAL A 162 2.93 2.90 -12.36
N GLU A 163 1.91 3.60 -12.84
CA GLU A 163 1.95 5.05 -13.05
C GLU A 163 1.09 5.74 -11.96
N HIS A 164 1.62 6.78 -11.32
CA HIS A 164 0.89 7.58 -10.34
C HIS A 164 0.37 8.87 -11.00
N LEU A 165 -0.94 9.01 -11.10
CA LEU A 165 -1.58 10.03 -11.94
C LEU A 165 -1.46 11.45 -11.38
N HIS A 166 -1.55 11.61 -10.06
CA HIS A 166 -1.66 12.94 -9.44
C HIS A 166 -0.50 13.32 -8.52
N GLY A 167 0.40 12.38 -8.23
CA GLY A 167 1.58 12.63 -7.39
C GLY A 167 1.19 13.30 -6.05
N ASN A 168 1.99 14.26 -5.60
CA ASN A 168 1.81 14.95 -4.32
C ASN A 168 0.81 16.12 -4.34
N HIS A 169 -0.04 16.21 -5.36
CA HIS A 169 -0.92 17.36 -5.55
C HIS A 169 -1.85 17.63 -4.36
N LEU A 170 -2.41 16.60 -3.73
CA LEU A 170 -3.29 16.77 -2.56
C LEU A 170 -2.56 17.44 -1.39
N THR A 171 -1.35 16.98 -1.06
CA THR A 171 -0.58 17.55 0.04
C THR A 171 -0.20 19.00 -0.21
N SER A 172 0.26 19.32 -1.43
CA SER A 172 0.72 20.68 -1.77
C SER A 172 -0.40 21.72 -1.82
N THR A 173 -1.65 21.30 -1.94
CA THR A 173 -2.84 22.17 -2.04
C THR A 173 -3.70 22.18 -0.78
N ASN A 174 -3.33 21.45 0.28
CA ASN A 174 -4.11 21.34 1.51
C ASN A 174 -3.25 21.65 2.73
N GLU A 175 -3.52 22.79 3.39
CA GLU A 175 -2.74 23.25 4.55
C GLU A 175 -2.76 22.29 5.73
N ASP A 176 -3.87 21.59 5.97
CA ASP A 176 -3.98 20.65 7.09
C ASP A 176 -3.17 19.38 6.83
N LEU A 177 -3.15 18.86 5.59
CA LEU A 177 -2.27 17.77 5.22
C LEU A 177 -0.80 18.17 5.28
N MET A 178 -0.47 19.43 4.95
CA MET A 178 0.89 19.95 5.08
C MET A 178 1.34 19.99 6.55
N LYS A 179 0.47 20.42 7.48
CA LYS A 179 0.76 20.39 8.94
C LYS A 179 1.01 18.96 9.42
N LEU A 180 0.18 17.99 8.98
CA LEU A 180 0.39 16.58 9.30
C LEU A 180 1.74 16.08 8.78
N THR A 181 2.11 16.43 7.54
CA THR A 181 3.41 16.06 6.94
C THR A 181 4.60 16.54 7.77
N ILE A 182 4.53 17.79 8.29
CA ILE A 182 5.59 18.35 9.14
C ILE A 182 5.69 17.57 10.46
N ALA A 183 4.55 17.33 11.11
CA ALA A 183 4.51 16.56 12.36
C ALA A 183 5.02 15.11 12.16
N ASP A 184 4.63 14.48 11.07
CA ASP A 184 5.08 13.14 10.72
C ASP A 184 6.60 13.11 10.48
N LYS A 185 7.17 14.15 9.84
CA LYS A 185 8.62 14.26 9.66
C LYS A 185 9.35 14.33 11.00
N GLU A 186 8.92 15.21 11.89
CA GLU A 186 9.53 15.37 13.22
C GLU A 186 9.49 14.03 14.00
N TYR A 187 8.36 13.32 13.92
CA TYR A 187 8.23 12.01 14.55
C TYR A 187 9.15 10.98 13.90
N PHE A 188 9.25 10.94 12.57
CA PHE A 188 10.11 10.02 11.82
C PHE A 188 11.59 10.23 12.17
N ASP A 189 12.07 11.48 12.13
CA ASP A 189 13.45 11.82 12.46
C ASP A 189 13.79 11.39 13.90
N LYS A 190 12.88 11.64 14.85
CA LYS A 190 13.04 11.22 16.25
C LYS A 190 13.06 9.71 16.41
N LYS A 191 12.15 9.00 15.72
CA LYS A 191 12.01 7.54 15.82
C LYS A 191 13.24 6.80 15.30
N TRP A 192 13.82 7.30 14.22
CA TRP A 192 14.94 6.66 13.54
C TRP A 192 16.30 7.31 13.79
N ASN A 193 16.38 8.30 14.68
CA ASN A 193 17.61 9.04 15.05
C ASN A 193 18.32 9.66 13.83
N LEU A 194 17.58 10.33 12.96
CA LEU A 194 18.04 10.99 11.73
C LEU A 194 18.29 12.48 11.93
#